data_e0cb2d6eceabfb642146b6ae64b45c64
#
_entry.id   e0cb2d6eceabfb642146b6ae64b45c64
#
_cell.length_a   1.000
_cell.length_b   1.000
_cell.length_c   1.000
_cell.angle_alpha   90.00
_cell.angle_beta   90.00
_cell.angle_gamma   90.00
#
_symmetry.space_group_name_H-M   'P 1'
#
loop_
_entity.id
_entity.type
_entity.pdbx_description
1 polymer ?
#
loop_
_entity_poly.entity_id
_entity_poly.type
_entity_poly.pdbx_seq_one_letter_code
_entity_poly.pdbx_strand_id
1 'polypeptide(L)'
;MTPRRTSIVAAVVLAAAAAPLTAAAPAHAGPAAKAATYYVDCAAGDDSAPGTSTGTAWRTVAKASGHAFGPGDRLLLKRGTSCTGVLAPKGAGAAGAPVRIDAYGSKRAGKPHIEGGGARAALHLADTEQWEIRNLDLSNTGPATTTRRRAGLYVQLTDYGTARHFVVDGVDVHDVNGADFKDPDPSGGILFVVQGTAKPTRFDGVRVENSTVRHVDRTGIGVMSTWDGPGRFSTGVRFRHNKAYDVGGDGIVIHETSRARVEHNHVDGFNTRSGGYNAGVWAWESEDALYQYNEVTGGHGTRDSMAYDIDGGNVRNTYRYNYSHDNEGGFLLVCNGEGKVSDGNRIHDNISVNDRNTASPYGVISVVCGAATDTLIYRNTVVTDRPDTALVSNNGPTGVTFRDNVFVGASTGPGSPIKDTVSTYEGNLYWNTAQPRDPKAVNADPRLVSSAPRAPGDVRLKDGSPARGAGTPTADGTTHDYFGNPIPDPPNIGADQSR
;
A
#
# COMPACT_ATOMS: atom_id res chain seq x y z
N MET A 1 10.51 -48.76 65.15
CA MET A 1 11.81 -49.42 64.93
C MET A 1 11.88 -49.83 63.47
N THR A 2 12.56 -49.08 62.67
CA THR A 2 12.77 -49.34 61.21
C THR A 2 14.23 -49.00 60.88
N PRO A 3 15.00 -49.86 60.25
CA PRO A 3 16.43 -49.66 60.06
C PRO A 3 16.69 -48.76 58.84
N ARG A 4 17.65 -47.86 59.01
CA ARG A 4 18.26 -47.03 57.97
C ARG A 4 19.08 -47.90 57.01
N ARG A 5 18.85 -47.77 55.71
CA ARG A 5 19.78 -48.28 54.65
C ARG A 5 20.67 -47.15 54.15
N THR A 6 21.94 -47.36 54.31
CA THR A 6 23.02 -46.51 53.80
C THR A 6 23.30 -46.86 52.32
N SER A 7 23.15 -45.90 51.43
CA SER A 7 23.53 -46.08 50.02
C SER A 7 24.90 -45.49 49.77
N ILE A 8 25.78 -46.28 49.28
CA ILE A 8 27.15 -45.93 48.84
C ILE A 8 27.01 -45.40 47.40
N VAL A 9 27.43 -44.15 47.15
CA VAL A 9 27.54 -43.57 45.85
C VAL A 9 28.95 -43.79 45.31
N ALA A 10 29.07 -44.58 44.24
CA ALA A 10 30.32 -44.77 43.51
C ALA A 10 30.44 -43.66 42.44
N ALA A 11 31.45 -42.84 42.54
CA ALA A 11 31.79 -41.83 41.55
C ALA A 11 32.54 -42.48 40.36
N VAL A 12 31.93 -42.44 39.19
CA VAL A 12 32.57 -42.81 37.93
C VAL A 12 33.17 -41.54 37.31
N VAL A 13 34.46 -41.47 37.22
CA VAL A 13 35.22 -40.41 36.51
C VAL A 13 35.26 -40.77 35.04
N LEU A 14 34.50 -40.06 34.19
CA LEU A 14 34.63 -40.12 32.74
C LEU A 14 35.75 -39.15 32.32
N ALA A 15 36.82 -39.67 31.79
CA ALA A 15 37.84 -38.89 31.08
C ALA A 15 37.31 -38.53 29.68
N ALA A 16 37.05 -37.26 29.45
CA ALA A 16 36.68 -36.74 28.13
C ALA A 16 37.96 -36.51 27.30
N ALA A 17 38.14 -37.29 26.26
CA ALA A 17 39.19 -37.05 25.26
C ALA A 17 38.76 -35.87 24.37
N ALA A 18 39.46 -34.76 24.44
CA ALA A 18 39.30 -33.62 23.56
C ALA A 18 39.88 -33.93 22.17
N ALA A 19 39.01 -34.11 21.17
CA ALA A 19 39.45 -34.13 19.77
C ALA A 19 39.66 -32.68 19.28
N PRO A 20 40.72 -32.38 18.52
CA PRO A 20 40.95 -31.05 17.99
C PRO A 20 39.86 -30.72 16.93
N LEU A 21 39.12 -29.64 17.12
CA LEU A 21 38.30 -29.02 16.09
C LEU A 21 39.23 -28.43 15.03
N THR A 22 39.37 -29.10 13.91
CA THR A 22 39.98 -28.50 12.71
C THR A 22 38.97 -27.48 12.17
N ALA A 23 39.26 -26.20 12.32
CA ALA A 23 38.54 -25.13 11.67
C ALA A 23 38.60 -25.33 10.14
N ALA A 24 37.48 -25.63 9.51
CA ALA A 24 37.39 -25.63 8.06
C ALA A 24 37.72 -24.22 7.56
N ALA A 25 38.76 -24.07 6.74
CA ALA A 25 39.04 -22.81 6.08
C ALA A 25 37.84 -22.36 5.25
N PRO A 26 37.52 -21.06 5.21
CA PRO A 26 36.44 -20.58 4.38
C PRO A 26 36.74 -20.96 2.93
N ALA A 27 35.79 -21.65 2.30
CA ALA A 27 35.87 -21.95 0.88
C ALA A 27 36.06 -20.64 0.12
N HIS A 28 37.16 -20.49 -0.60
CA HIS A 28 37.38 -19.37 -1.49
C HIS A 28 36.24 -19.39 -2.52
N ALA A 29 35.36 -18.40 -2.49
CA ALA A 29 34.40 -18.17 -3.56
C ALA A 29 35.21 -18.03 -4.85
N GLY A 30 35.01 -18.93 -5.80
CA GLY A 30 35.60 -18.82 -7.13
C GLY A 30 35.24 -17.45 -7.76
N PRO A 31 36.00 -17.00 -8.76
CA PRO A 31 35.70 -15.72 -9.40
C PRO A 31 34.23 -15.69 -9.81
N ALA A 32 33.50 -14.66 -9.35
CA ALA A 32 32.08 -14.47 -9.69
C ALA A 32 31.94 -14.54 -11.21
N ALA A 33 31.01 -15.35 -11.69
CA ALA A 33 30.73 -15.46 -13.13
C ALA A 33 30.45 -14.04 -13.67
N LYS A 34 31.04 -13.70 -14.81
CA LYS A 34 30.82 -12.38 -15.41
C LYS A 34 29.37 -12.23 -15.78
N ALA A 35 28.73 -11.16 -15.28
CA ALA A 35 27.33 -10.84 -15.59
C ALA A 35 27.07 -10.85 -17.11
N ALA A 36 26.02 -11.52 -17.53
CA ALA A 36 25.62 -11.66 -18.93
C ALA A 36 24.38 -10.83 -19.26
N THR A 37 24.23 -10.50 -20.54
CA THR A 37 23.02 -9.83 -21.05
C THR A 37 22.37 -10.72 -22.10
N TYR A 38 21.09 -10.98 -21.91
CA TYR A 38 20.25 -11.77 -22.80
C TYR A 38 19.19 -10.89 -23.44
N TYR A 39 18.80 -11.23 -24.66
CA TYR A 39 17.88 -10.43 -25.46
C TYR A 39 16.71 -11.27 -25.90
N VAL A 40 15.50 -10.67 -25.90
CA VAL A 40 14.28 -11.23 -26.46
C VAL A 40 13.71 -10.29 -27.51
N ASP A 41 13.43 -10.83 -28.69
CA ASP A 41 12.72 -10.15 -29.77
C ASP A 41 11.56 -11.03 -30.24
N CYS A 42 10.38 -10.80 -29.71
CA CYS A 42 9.22 -11.67 -30.01
C CYS A 42 8.73 -11.57 -31.46
N ALA A 43 9.19 -10.58 -32.24
CA ALA A 43 8.86 -10.46 -33.65
C ALA A 43 9.85 -11.22 -34.55
N ALA A 44 11.17 -11.11 -34.28
CA ALA A 44 12.21 -11.59 -35.19
C ALA A 44 13.28 -12.49 -34.55
N GLY A 45 13.17 -12.82 -33.28
CA GLY A 45 14.13 -13.67 -32.57
C GLY A 45 14.06 -15.14 -32.97
N ASP A 46 15.02 -15.92 -32.45
CA ASP A 46 15.15 -17.38 -32.66
C ASP A 46 15.53 -18.07 -31.34
N ASP A 47 14.71 -19.00 -30.87
CA ASP A 47 14.94 -19.72 -29.61
C ASP A 47 16.09 -20.73 -29.68
N SER A 48 16.57 -21.06 -30.89
CA SER A 48 17.79 -21.86 -31.08
C SER A 48 19.06 -21.02 -30.94
N ALA A 49 18.97 -19.69 -31.01
CA ALA A 49 20.10 -18.77 -30.88
C ALA A 49 20.55 -18.62 -29.41
N PRO A 50 21.78 -18.18 -29.16
CA PRO A 50 22.32 -18.04 -27.81
C PRO A 50 21.67 -16.91 -26.98
N GLY A 51 20.97 -15.97 -27.58
CA GLY A 51 20.29 -14.86 -26.88
C GLY A 51 21.22 -13.74 -26.40
N THR A 52 22.53 -13.78 -26.68
CA THR A 52 23.53 -12.91 -26.07
C THR A 52 23.83 -11.60 -26.81
N SER A 53 23.12 -11.35 -27.90
CA SER A 53 23.18 -10.10 -28.66
C SER A 53 21.83 -9.78 -29.27
N THR A 54 21.63 -8.55 -29.73
CA THR A 54 20.39 -8.15 -30.43
C THR A 54 20.17 -8.89 -31.76
N GLY A 55 21.24 -9.36 -32.41
CA GLY A 55 21.17 -10.16 -33.64
C GLY A 55 20.96 -11.66 -33.41
N THR A 56 21.07 -12.11 -32.17
CA THR A 56 20.89 -13.53 -31.77
C THR A 56 19.83 -13.63 -30.65
N ALA A 57 18.89 -12.68 -30.59
CA ALA A 57 17.86 -12.61 -29.56
C ALA A 57 16.95 -13.87 -29.58
N TRP A 58 16.50 -14.29 -28.41
CA TRP A 58 15.48 -15.32 -28.28
C TRP A 58 14.14 -14.80 -28.81
N ARG A 59 13.28 -15.71 -29.24
CA ARG A 59 11.98 -15.36 -29.79
C ARG A 59 10.88 -15.31 -28.73
N THR A 60 10.95 -16.14 -27.70
CA THR A 60 9.82 -16.32 -26.78
C THR A 60 10.20 -16.02 -25.34
N VAL A 61 9.22 -15.55 -24.57
CA VAL A 61 9.32 -15.46 -23.10
C VAL A 61 9.43 -16.83 -22.44
N ALA A 62 8.94 -17.90 -23.10
CA ALA A 62 9.10 -19.27 -22.62
C ALA A 62 10.57 -19.70 -22.64
N LYS A 63 11.34 -19.33 -23.68
CA LYS A 63 12.78 -19.58 -23.74
C LYS A 63 13.52 -18.86 -22.62
N ALA A 64 13.20 -17.60 -22.41
CA ALA A 64 13.77 -16.79 -21.31
C ALA A 64 13.42 -17.39 -19.93
N SER A 65 12.21 -17.90 -19.75
CA SER A 65 11.76 -18.57 -18.52
C SER A 65 12.49 -19.87 -18.22
N GLY A 66 13.02 -20.53 -19.24
CA GLY A 66 13.85 -21.73 -19.08
C GLY A 66 15.28 -21.44 -18.63
N HIS A 67 15.72 -20.17 -18.67
CA HIS A 67 17.08 -19.77 -18.27
C HIS A 67 17.14 -19.47 -16.78
N ALA A 68 18.24 -19.87 -16.12
CA ALA A 68 18.53 -19.50 -14.75
C ALA A 68 19.53 -18.31 -14.73
N PHE A 69 19.02 -17.16 -14.29
CA PHE A 69 19.81 -15.93 -14.21
C PHE A 69 20.63 -15.89 -12.93
N GLY A 70 21.81 -15.30 -13.00
CA GLY A 70 22.72 -15.09 -11.88
C GLY A 70 22.95 -13.61 -11.54
N PRO A 71 23.81 -13.35 -10.52
CA PRO A 71 24.09 -12.00 -10.06
C PRO A 71 24.57 -11.06 -11.17
N GLY A 72 23.86 -9.93 -11.35
CA GLY A 72 24.18 -8.90 -12.33
C GLY A 72 23.69 -9.19 -13.76
N ASP A 73 23.09 -10.34 -14.02
CA ASP A 73 22.54 -10.67 -15.33
C ASP A 73 21.40 -9.72 -15.73
N ARG A 74 21.24 -9.57 -17.03
CA ARG A 74 20.20 -8.73 -17.62
C ARG A 74 19.42 -9.50 -18.67
N LEU A 75 18.09 -9.39 -18.62
CA LEU A 75 17.18 -9.83 -19.66
C LEU A 75 16.54 -8.59 -20.30
N LEU A 76 16.82 -8.35 -21.57
CA LEU A 76 16.33 -7.19 -22.28
C LEU A 76 15.31 -7.58 -23.34
N LEU A 77 14.09 -7.01 -23.27
CA LEU A 77 13.03 -7.24 -24.25
C LEU A 77 12.97 -6.08 -25.24
N LYS A 78 12.72 -6.38 -26.53
CA LYS A 78 12.71 -5.38 -27.59
C LYS A 78 11.47 -4.51 -27.52
N ARG A 79 11.67 -3.21 -27.49
CA ARG A 79 10.59 -2.21 -27.59
C ARG A 79 9.80 -2.35 -28.89
N GLY A 80 8.48 -2.11 -28.81
CA GLY A 80 7.56 -2.20 -29.94
C GLY A 80 7.24 -3.63 -30.39
N THR A 81 7.54 -4.63 -29.57
CA THR A 81 7.13 -6.02 -29.82
C THR A 81 6.19 -6.54 -28.74
N SER A 82 5.32 -7.49 -29.12
CA SER A 82 4.42 -8.19 -28.18
C SER A 82 4.83 -9.66 -28.11
N CYS A 83 4.92 -10.14 -26.87
CA CYS A 83 5.18 -11.53 -26.52
C CYS A 83 3.94 -12.15 -25.92
N THR A 84 3.58 -13.35 -26.29
CA THR A 84 2.48 -14.11 -25.65
C THR A 84 3.04 -15.21 -24.75
N GLY A 85 2.43 -15.40 -23.60
CA GLY A 85 2.81 -16.39 -22.59
C GLY A 85 3.39 -15.77 -21.33
N VAL A 86 3.76 -16.63 -20.40
CA VAL A 86 4.24 -16.23 -19.07
C VAL A 86 5.76 -16.03 -19.10
N LEU A 87 6.25 -14.88 -18.66
CA LEU A 87 7.66 -14.69 -18.32
C LEU A 87 7.87 -15.09 -16.86
N ALA A 88 8.45 -16.26 -16.63
CA ALA A 88 8.74 -16.81 -15.29
C ALA A 88 10.21 -17.23 -15.18
N PRO A 89 11.15 -16.27 -15.20
CA PRO A 89 12.58 -16.56 -15.19
C PRO A 89 13.00 -17.15 -13.83
N LYS A 90 14.06 -17.96 -13.85
CA LYS A 90 14.61 -18.65 -12.68
C LYS A 90 15.91 -17.99 -12.21
N GLY A 91 16.36 -18.37 -11.02
CA GLY A 91 17.58 -17.87 -10.43
C GLY A 91 17.37 -16.64 -9.57
N ALA A 92 18.44 -16.03 -9.11
CA ALA A 92 18.43 -14.85 -8.24
C ALA A 92 19.67 -14.00 -8.47
N GLY A 93 19.56 -12.71 -8.14
CA GLY A 93 20.71 -11.82 -8.05
C GLY A 93 21.46 -11.99 -6.73
N ALA A 94 22.33 -11.04 -6.46
CA ALA A 94 23.01 -10.90 -5.16
C ALA A 94 22.99 -9.43 -4.73
N ALA A 95 23.32 -9.17 -3.47
CA ALA A 95 23.44 -7.82 -2.94
C ALA A 95 24.41 -6.98 -3.79
N GLY A 96 23.94 -5.86 -4.31
CA GLY A 96 24.70 -5.01 -5.22
C GLY A 96 24.79 -5.50 -6.68
N ALA A 97 24.27 -6.69 -6.99
CA ALA A 97 24.25 -7.27 -8.33
C ALA A 97 22.90 -7.95 -8.61
N PRO A 98 21.77 -7.19 -8.62
CA PRO A 98 20.46 -7.75 -8.92
C PRO A 98 20.37 -8.24 -10.37
N VAL A 99 19.50 -9.20 -10.61
CA VAL A 99 19.05 -9.52 -11.98
C VAL A 99 18.12 -8.42 -12.46
N ARG A 100 18.31 -7.98 -13.69
CA ARG A 100 17.46 -6.91 -14.26
C ARG A 100 16.70 -7.38 -15.49
N ILE A 101 15.38 -7.19 -15.48
CA ILE A 101 14.52 -7.27 -16.67
C ILE A 101 14.22 -5.86 -17.12
N ASP A 102 14.53 -5.53 -18.39
CA ASP A 102 14.35 -4.17 -18.92
C ASP A 102 14.08 -4.20 -20.43
N ALA A 103 13.87 -3.05 -21.02
CA ALA A 103 13.64 -2.87 -22.45
C ALA A 103 14.89 -2.42 -23.19
N TYR A 104 15.06 -2.83 -24.46
CA TYR A 104 16.06 -2.29 -25.37
C TYR A 104 15.42 -1.79 -26.66
N GLY A 105 16.19 -1.01 -27.42
CA GLY A 105 15.75 -0.42 -28.68
C GLY A 105 15.31 1.04 -28.55
N SER A 106 14.65 1.56 -29.57
CA SER A 106 14.27 2.97 -29.61
C SER A 106 13.24 3.33 -28.56
N LYS A 107 13.48 4.37 -27.78
CA LYS A 107 12.49 4.89 -26.81
C LYS A 107 11.23 5.46 -27.47
N ARG A 108 11.25 5.72 -28.78
CA ARG A 108 10.06 6.14 -29.53
C ARG A 108 9.10 4.98 -29.82
N ALA A 109 9.61 3.74 -29.81
CA ALA A 109 8.77 2.55 -29.81
C ALA A 109 8.19 2.34 -28.42
N GLY A 110 6.97 1.81 -28.34
CA GLY A 110 6.32 1.47 -27.07
C GLY A 110 7.16 0.52 -26.22
N LYS A 111 6.82 0.41 -24.93
CA LYS A 111 7.39 -0.63 -24.06
C LYS A 111 7.19 -2.02 -24.68
N PRO A 112 8.08 -2.99 -24.44
CA PRO A 112 7.81 -4.37 -24.84
C PRO A 112 6.60 -4.89 -24.06
N HIS A 113 5.65 -5.47 -24.78
CA HIS A 113 4.41 -5.97 -24.21
C HIS A 113 4.50 -7.48 -23.97
N ILE A 114 4.01 -7.94 -22.83
CA ILE A 114 3.84 -9.34 -22.49
C ILE A 114 2.38 -9.60 -22.15
N GLU A 115 1.73 -10.44 -22.93
CA GLU A 115 0.37 -10.90 -22.68
C GLU A 115 0.40 -12.29 -22.04
N GLY A 116 -0.12 -12.38 -20.82
CA GLY A 116 -0.08 -13.60 -20.01
C GLY A 116 -1.05 -14.71 -20.44
N GLY A 117 -2.00 -14.43 -21.36
CA GLY A 117 -2.95 -15.40 -21.93
C GLY A 117 -3.89 -16.03 -20.90
N GLY A 118 -4.23 -15.32 -19.82
CA GLY A 118 -5.10 -15.80 -18.76
C GLY A 118 -4.45 -16.76 -17.77
N ALA A 119 -3.13 -16.84 -17.74
CA ALA A 119 -2.37 -17.57 -16.73
C ALA A 119 -2.40 -16.89 -15.36
N ARG A 120 -1.69 -17.43 -14.34
CA ARG A 120 -1.60 -16.78 -13.00
C ARG A 120 -1.03 -15.37 -13.07
N ALA A 121 -0.03 -15.16 -13.93
CA ALA A 121 0.53 -13.82 -14.17
C ALA A 121 1.17 -13.73 -15.57
N ALA A 122 1.32 -12.49 -16.08
CA ALA A 122 2.11 -12.25 -17.28
C ALA A 122 3.61 -12.30 -16.97
N LEU A 123 4.03 -11.72 -15.81
CA LEU A 123 5.37 -11.89 -15.24
C LEU A 123 5.27 -12.48 -13.85
N HIS A 124 5.93 -13.62 -13.62
CA HIS A 124 5.88 -14.36 -12.36
C HIS A 124 7.27 -14.63 -11.81
N LEU A 125 7.56 -14.12 -10.62
CA LEU A 125 8.76 -14.49 -9.84
C LEU A 125 8.32 -15.31 -8.63
N ALA A 126 8.88 -16.50 -8.46
CA ALA A 126 8.56 -17.42 -7.37
C ALA A 126 9.80 -17.80 -6.60
N ASP A 127 9.74 -17.68 -5.26
CA ASP A 127 10.77 -18.10 -4.31
C ASP A 127 12.18 -17.64 -4.70
N THR A 128 12.31 -16.34 -4.93
CA THR A 128 13.55 -15.71 -5.39
C THR A 128 13.76 -14.34 -4.74
N GLU A 129 14.90 -13.72 -5.00
CA GLU A 129 15.25 -12.38 -4.50
C GLU A 129 16.18 -11.62 -5.44
N GLN A 130 16.39 -10.33 -5.20
CA GLN A 130 17.34 -9.47 -5.91
C GLN A 130 16.97 -9.29 -7.39
N TRP A 131 15.74 -8.81 -7.65
CA TRP A 131 15.24 -8.56 -9.01
C TRP A 131 14.83 -7.11 -9.23
N GLU A 132 15.15 -6.58 -10.40
CA GLU A 132 14.66 -5.28 -10.89
C GLU A 132 13.90 -5.47 -12.20
N ILE A 133 12.65 -5.01 -12.25
CA ILE A 133 11.75 -5.09 -13.39
C ILE A 133 11.47 -3.66 -13.86
N ARG A 134 11.83 -3.33 -15.11
CA ARG A 134 11.75 -1.98 -15.61
C ARG A 134 11.16 -1.88 -17.01
N ASN A 135 10.44 -0.79 -17.27
CA ASN A 135 10.03 -0.38 -18.61
C ASN A 135 9.29 -1.45 -19.43
N LEU A 136 8.42 -2.24 -18.80
CA LEU A 136 7.59 -3.26 -19.42
C LEU A 136 6.13 -2.82 -19.51
N ASP A 137 5.41 -3.42 -20.43
CA ASP A 137 3.96 -3.35 -20.57
C ASP A 137 3.40 -4.77 -20.41
N LEU A 138 2.47 -4.97 -19.47
CA LEU A 138 1.97 -6.28 -19.08
C LEU A 138 0.44 -6.30 -19.15
N SER A 139 -0.12 -7.32 -19.79
CA SER A 139 -1.56 -7.60 -19.71
C SER A 139 -1.80 -9.08 -19.45
N ASN A 140 -2.99 -9.42 -18.93
CA ASN A 140 -3.30 -10.82 -18.64
C ASN A 140 -4.79 -11.09 -18.68
N THR A 141 -5.34 -11.11 -19.88
CA THR A 141 -6.75 -11.42 -20.12
C THR A 141 -6.95 -12.89 -20.45
N GLY A 142 -7.97 -13.49 -19.88
CA GLY A 142 -8.41 -14.84 -20.17
C GLY A 142 -9.93 -14.96 -20.11
N PRO A 143 -10.52 -16.16 -20.35
CA PRO A 143 -11.94 -16.36 -20.22
C PRO A 143 -12.48 -15.89 -18.87
N ALA A 144 -13.68 -15.30 -18.84
CA ALA A 144 -14.34 -14.87 -17.63
C ALA A 144 -14.38 -16.00 -16.59
N THR A 145 -14.13 -15.68 -15.33
CA THR A 145 -13.96 -16.68 -14.27
C THR A 145 -14.33 -16.11 -12.91
N THR A 146 -14.86 -16.95 -12.04
CA THR A 146 -15.10 -16.67 -10.62
C THR A 146 -14.10 -17.38 -9.69
N THR A 147 -13.16 -18.14 -10.26
CA THR A 147 -12.24 -18.99 -9.49
C THR A 147 -10.76 -18.76 -9.79
N ARG A 148 -10.43 -18.27 -10.98
CA ARG A 148 -9.03 -18.10 -11.38
C ARG A 148 -8.51 -16.72 -10.98
N ARG A 149 -7.46 -16.68 -10.19
CA ARG A 149 -6.72 -15.48 -9.86
C ARG A 149 -5.70 -15.18 -10.94
N ARG A 150 -5.63 -13.93 -11.37
CA ARG A 150 -4.69 -13.47 -12.41
C ARG A 150 -4.03 -12.18 -11.98
N ALA A 151 -2.77 -12.01 -12.36
CA ALA A 151 -2.03 -10.79 -12.14
C ALA A 151 -1.28 -10.35 -13.40
N GLY A 152 -0.93 -9.07 -13.48
CA GLY A 152 0.05 -8.58 -14.44
C GLY A 152 1.45 -8.99 -14.02
N LEU A 153 1.91 -8.48 -12.88
CA LEU A 153 3.16 -8.85 -12.24
C LEU A 153 2.87 -9.51 -10.89
N TYR A 154 3.44 -10.68 -10.66
CA TYR A 154 3.24 -11.45 -9.44
C TYR A 154 4.58 -11.96 -8.88
N VAL A 155 4.90 -11.53 -7.67
CA VAL A 155 6.06 -11.99 -6.92
C VAL A 155 5.56 -12.78 -5.72
N GLN A 156 5.84 -14.07 -5.68
CA GLN A 156 5.36 -15.00 -4.66
C GLN A 156 6.54 -15.56 -3.85
N LEU A 157 6.37 -15.61 -2.55
CA LEU A 157 7.25 -16.31 -1.63
C LEU A 157 6.43 -17.35 -0.85
N THR A 158 6.84 -18.61 -0.90
CA THR A 158 6.19 -19.70 -0.15
C THR A 158 7.18 -20.35 0.78
N ASP A 159 7.03 -20.16 2.09
CA ASP A 159 7.93 -20.71 3.12
C ASP A 159 9.44 -20.45 2.81
N TYR A 160 9.73 -19.31 2.14
CA TYR A 160 11.04 -18.97 1.60
C TYR A 160 12.01 -18.46 2.68
N GLY A 161 11.52 -17.64 3.60
CA GLY A 161 12.33 -16.85 4.52
C GLY A 161 12.33 -15.38 4.16
N THR A 162 13.44 -14.68 4.29
CA THR A 162 13.54 -13.27 3.92
C THR A 162 14.09 -13.11 2.51
N ALA A 163 13.26 -12.60 1.60
CA ALA A 163 13.67 -12.23 0.24
C ALA A 163 13.94 -10.73 0.13
N ARG A 164 15.04 -10.36 -0.51
CA ARG A 164 15.54 -8.98 -0.51
C ARG A 164 15.54 -8.35 -1.89
N HIS A 165 15.34 -7.04 -1.91
CA HIS A 165 15.55 -6.15 -3.04
C HIS A 165 14.73 -6.50 -4.29
N PHE A 166 13.52 -5.97 -4.33
CA PHE A 166 12.69 -5.93 -5.53
C PHE A 166 12.45 -4.50 -5.94
N VAL A 167 12.64 -4.21 -7.22
CA VAL A 167 12.33 -2.89 -7.81
C VAL A 167 11.45 -3.10 -9.03
N VAL A 168 10.29 -2.46 -9.02
CA VAL A 168 9.41 -2.32 -10.17
C VAL A 168 9.36 -0.83 -10.52
N ASP A 169 9.83 -0.45 -11.70
CA ASP A 169 9.95 0.97 -12.06
C ASP A 169 9.54 1.19 -13.52
N GLY A 170 8.57 2.07 -13.71
CA GLY A 170 8.07 2.40 -15.04
C GLY A 170 7.40 1.22 -15.74
N VAL A 171 6.68 0.36 -15.02
CA VAL A 171 5.92 -0.77 -15.57
C VAL A 171 4.46 -0.36 -15.74
N ASP A 172 3.90 -0.62 -16.92
CA ASP A 172 2.47 -0.48 -17.16
C ASP A 172 1.82 -1.87 -17.05
N VAL A 173 0.73 -1.96 -16.30
CA VAL A 173 -0.09 -3.17 -16.19
C VAL A 173 -1.52 -2.82 -16.56
N HIS A 174 -2.12 -3.59 -17.47
CA HIS A 174 -3.48 -3.31 -17.89
C HIS A 174 -4.24 -4.55 -18.34
N ASP A 175 -5.56 -4.44 -18.39
CA ASP A 175 -6.45 -5.49 -18.89
C ASP A 175 -6.15 -6.84 -18.20
N VAL A 176 -6.25 -6.84 -16.87
CA VAL A 176 -6.10 -8.07 -16.07
C VAL A 176 -7.45 -8.45 -15.49
N ASN A 177 -8.08 -9.46 -16.07
CA ASN A 177 -9.34 -9.99 -15.55
C ASN A 177 -9.10 -11.21 -14.64
N GLY A 178 -9.93 -11.36 -13.63
CA GLY A 178 -9.79 -12.48 -12.70
C GLY A 178 -10.91 -12.55 -11.69
N ALA A 179 -10.86 -13.56 -10.82
CA ALA A 179 -11.85 -13.74 -9.78
C ALA A 179 -11.77 -12.61 -8.73
N ASP A 180 -12.92 -12.23 -8.20
CA ASP A 180 -13.05 -11.24 -7.11
C ASP A 180 -12.73 -11.89 -5.74
N PHE A 181 -11.49 -12.34 -5.59
CA PHE A 181 -10.96 -12.73 -4.28
C PHE A 181 -10.14 -11.59 -3.69
N LYS A 182 -10.41 -11.21 -2.45
CA LYS A 182 -9.67 -10.20 -1.73
C LYS A 182 -8.33 -10.77 -1.26
N ASP A 183 -8.15 -10.93 -0.03
CA ASP A 183 -6.90 -11.34 0.61
C ASP A 183 -6.84 -12.86 0.81
N PRO A 184 -5.67 -13.38 1.06
CA PRO A 184 -4.32 -12.78 0.94
C PRO A 184 -3.68 -12.92 -0.44
N ASP A 185 -4.36 -13.52 -1.39
CA ASP A 185 -3.83 -13.81 -2.73
C ASP A 185 -4.86 -13.40 -3.81
N PRO A 186 -5.00 -12.10 -4.11
CA PRO A 186 -6.00 -11.59 -5.04
C PRO A 186 -5.64 -11.78 -6.52
N SER A 187 -6.59 -11.44 -7.39
CA SER A 187 -6.28 -10.98 -8.74
C SER A 187 -5.80 -9.53 -8.70
N GLY A 188 -5.03 -9.05 -9.68
CA GLY A 188 -4.67 -7.63 -9.73
C GLY A 188 -3.51 -7.26 -10.62
N GLY A 189 -3.02 -6.04 -10.43
CA GLY A 189 -1.96 -5.45 -11.25
C GLY A 189 -0.56 -5.90 -10.86
N ILE A 190 0.01 -5.30 -9.80
CA ILE A 190 1.36 -5.56 -9.31
C ILE A 190 1.26 -6.08 -7.88
N LEU A 191 1.57 -7.34 -7.67
CA LEU A 191 1.34 -8.02 -6.41
C LEU A 191 2.61 -8.70 -5.87
N PHE A 192 2.88 -8.47 -4.59
CA PHE A 192 3.91 -9.14 -3.79
C PHE A 192 3.19 -9.93 -2.70
N VAL A 193 3.27 -11.25 -2.74
CA VAL A 193 2.46 -12.12 -1.87
C VAL A 193 3.33 -13.13 -1.15
N VAL A 194 3.24 -13.13 0.17
CA VAL A 194 3.80 -14.16 1.04
C VAL A 194 2.74 -15.23 1.25
N GLN A 195 3.12 -16.48 1.06
CA GLN A 195 2.29 -17.67 1.27
C GLN A 195 3.02 -18.70 2.14
N GLY A 196 2.28 -19.72 2.56
CA GLY A 196 2.80 -20.77 3.42
C GLY A 196 2.68 -20.43 4.90
N THR A 197 2.86 -21.46 5.74
CA THR A 197 2.73 -21.38 7.21
C THR A 197 3.81 -22.17 7.94
N ALA A 198 4.77 -22.77 7.19
CA ALA A 198 5.79 -23.62 7.76
C ALA A 198 7.07 -22.85 8.16
N LYS A 199 7.33 -21.71 7.53
CA LYS A 199 8.53 -20.92 7.77
C LYS A 199 8.24 -19.42 7.74
N PRO A 200 8.74 -18.62 8.73
CA PRO A 200 8.66 -17.17 8.68
C PRO A 200 9.14 -16.63 7.35
N THR A 201 8.24 -15.97 6.62
CA THR A 201 8.53 -15.48 5.28
C THR A 201 8.12 -14.02 5.18
N ARG A 202 8.97 -13.20 4.54
CA ARG A 202 8.72 -11.76 4.35
C ARG A 202 9.58 -11.19 3.24
N PHE A 203 9.18 -10.02 2.77
CA PHE A 203 10.00 -9.18 1.91
C PHE A 203 10.85 -8.21 2.74
N ASP A 204 12.07 -7.92 2.25
CA ASP A 204 12.92 -6.86 2.77
C ASP A 204 13.44 -6.00 1.59
N GLY A 205 12.77 -4.89 1.35
CA GLY A 205 13.06 -3.99 0.24
C GLY A 205 12.21 -4.26 -1.00
N VAL A 206 10.95 -3.82 -1.00
CA VAL A 206 10.05 -3.78 -2.16
C VAL A 206 9.83 -2.32 -2.57
N ARG A 207 10.19 -1.97 -3.79
CA ARG A 207 9.92 -0.65 -4.36
C ARG A 207 9.10 -0.77 -5.64
N VAL A 208 7.94 -0.11 -5.67
CA VAL A 208 7.13 0.06 -6.88
C VAL A 208 7.04 1.55 -7.15
N GLU A 209 7.62 1.99 -8.25
CA GLU A 209 7.78 3.40 -8.56
C GLU A 209 7.39 3.70 -10.02
N ASN A 210 6.82 4.88 -10.28
CA ASN A 210 6.55 5.40 -11.63
C ASN A 210 5.76 4.43 -12.54
N SER A 211 4.95 3.57 -11.94
CA SER A 211 4.23 2.50 -12.61
C SER A 211 2.74 2.83 -12.72
N THR A 212 2.11 2.31 -13.76
CA THR A 212 0.68 2.51 -13.99
C THR A 212 -0.04 1.16 -13.99
N VAL A 213 -1.13 1.08 -13.23
CA VAL A 213 -2.04 -0.06 -13.24
C VAL A 213 -3.41 0.46 -13.66
N ARG A 214 -4.04 -0.18 -14.66
CA ARG A 214 -5.37 0.24 -15.12
C ARG A 214 -6.20 -0.93 -15.60
N HIS A 215 -7.51 -0.84 -15.44
CA HIS A 215 -8.47 -1.84 -15.88
C HIS A 215 -8.08 -3.25 -15.39
N VAL A 216 -8.03 -3.39 -14.06
CA VAL A 216 -7.76 -4.67 -13.40
C VAL A 216 -8.93 -5.03 -12.48
N ASP A 217 -9.32 -6.31 -12.46
CA ASP A 217 -10.59 -6.72 -11.85
C ASP A 217 -10.59 -6.69 -10.32
N ARG A 218 -9.42 -6.68 -9.65
CA ARG A 218 -9.43 -6.70 -8.19
C ARG A 218 -8.48 -5.68 -7.58
N THR A 219 -7.26 -6.01 -7.26
CA THR A 219 -6.32 -5.15 -6.53
C THR A 219 -5.35 -4.45 -7.48
N GLY A 220 -5.16 -3.16 -7.34
CA GLY A 220 -4.19 -2.40 -8.15
C GLY A 220 -2.75 -2.81 -7.83
N ILE A 221 -2.22 -2.37 -6.70
CA ILE A 221 -0.85 -2.64 -6.24
C ILE A 221 -0.92 -3.13 -4.80
N GLY A 222 -0.19 -4.21 -4.46
CA GLY A 222 -0.23 -4.71 -3.09
C GLY A 222 1.00 -5.47 -2.63
N VAL A 223 1.25 -5.40 -1.32
CA VAL A 223 2.03 -6.36 -0.57
C VAL A 223 1.12 -7.01 0.47
N MET A 224 1.10 -8.34 0.50
CA MET A 224 0.17 -9.14 1.31
C MET A 224 0.85 -10.37 1.86
N SER A 225 0.35 -10.91 2.97
CA SER A 225 0.92 -12.07 3.62
C SER A 225 -0.16 -13.00 4.19
N THR A 226 0.13 -14.30 4.19
CA THR A 226 -0.58 -15.30 4.99
C THR A 226 0.18 -15.66 6.27
N TRP A 227 1.37 -15.14 6.46
CA TRP A 227 2.18 -15.39 7.64
C TRP A 227 1.89 -14.33 8.72
N ASP A 228 1.20 -14.71 9.78
CA ASP A 228 0.83 -13.87 10.91
C ASP A 228 1.72 -14.08 12.15
N GLY A 229 2.70 -15.00 12.07
CA GLY A 229 3.58 -15.37 13.17
C GLY A 229 4.75 -14.40 13.42
N PRO A 230 5.68 -14.77 14.31
CA PRO A 230 6.87 -13.97 14.60
C PRO A 230 7.70 -13.68 13.33
N GLY A 231 8.15 -12.42 13.21
CA GLY A 231 8.92 -11.97 12.05
C GLY A 231 8.10 -11.75 10.78
N ARG A 232 6.77 -11.53 10.91
CA ARG A 232 5.83 -11.34 9.80
C ARG A 232 6.06 -10.07 9.00
N PHE A 233 6.53 -9.01 9.62
CA PHE A 233 6.58 -7.70 8.98
C PHE A 233 7.56 -7.64 7.81
N SER A 234 7.03 -7.40 6.64
CA SER A 234 7.83 -6.97 5.49
C SER A 234 8.38 -5.56 5.73
N THR A 235 9.64 -5.32 5.37
CA THR A 235 10.37 -4.07 5.62
C THR A 235 10.86 -3.42 4.33
N GLY A 236 11.18 -2.12 4.37
CA GLY A 236 11.69 -1.40 3.20
C GLY A 236 10.67 -1.32 2.05
N VAL A 237 9.36 -1.44 2.34
CA VAL A 237 8.28 -1.31 1.37
C VAL A 237 8.09 0.15 1.01
N ARG A 238 8.16 0.48 -0.30
CA ARG A 238 7.94 1.83 -0.80
C ARG A 238 7.17 1.81 -2.11
N PHE A 239 5.99 2.42 -2.11
CA PHE A 239 5.16 2.65 -3.29
C PHE A 239 5.08 4.15 -3.56
N ARG A 240 5.64 4.60 -4.70
CA ARG A 240 5.77 6.03 -4.97
C ARG A 240 5.56 6.40 -6.43
N HIS A 241 4.84 7.51 -6.67
CA HIS A 241 4.54 8.03 -8.00
C HIS A 241 3.85 7.01 -8.91
N ASN A 242 3.04 6.13 -8.34
CA ASN A 242 2.25 5.17 -9.11
C ASN A 242 0.86 5.72 -9.40
N LYS A 243 0.26 5.18 -10.44
CA LYS A 243 -1.10 5.50 -10.83
C LYS A 243 -1.93 4.22 -10.92
N ALA A 244 -3.09 4.21 -10.29
CA ALA A 244 -4.05 3.12 -10.36
C ALA A 244 -5.39 3.67 -10.86
N TYR A 245 -5.86 3.19 -12.02
CA TYR A 245 -7.10 3.66 -12.64
C TYR A 245 -8.04 2.49 -12.91
N ASP A 246 -9.35 2.71 -12.73
CA ASP A 246 -10.35 1.69 -13.03
C ASP A 246 -9.99 0.33 -12.43
N VAL A 247 -9.85 0.32 -11.12
CA VAL A 247 -9.54 -0.87 -10.32
C VAL A 247 -10.83 -1.47 -9.80
N GLY A 248 -11.05 -2.76 -10.04
CA GLY A 248 -12.28 -3.43 -9.68
C GLY A 248 -12.54 -3.52 -8.17
N GLY A 249 -11.46 -3.63 -7.38
CA GLY A 249 -11.49 -3.66 -5.92
C GLY A 249 -10.60 -2.61 -5.29
N ASP A 250 -9.61 -3.03 -4.50
CA ASP A 250 -8.70 -2.13 -3.76
C ASP A 250 -7.67 -1.45 -4.66
N GLY A 251 -7.38 -0.18 -4.41
CA GLY A 251 -6.34 0.56 -5.13
C GLY A 251 -4.92 0.14 -4.72
N ILE A 252 -4.51 0.45 -3.50
CA ILE A 252 -3.19 0.12 -2.94
C ILE A 252 -3.37 -0.56 -1.59
N VAL A 253 -2.75 -1.73 -1.41
CA VAL A 253 -2.89 -2.58 -0.22
C VAL A 253 -1.55 -2.82 0.45
N ILE A 254 -1.49 -2.57 1.77
CA ILE A 254 -0.29 -2.75 2.59
C ILE A 254 -0.63 -3.65 3.78
N HIS A 255 -0.21 -4.90 3.73
CA HIS A 255 -0.39 -5.86 4.82
C HIS A 255 0.93 -6.19 5.50
N GLU A 256 0.90 -6.28 6.83
CA GLU A 256 1.98 -6.82 7.66
C GLU A 256 3.33 -6.21 7.31
N THR A 257 3.39 -4.89 7.35
CA THR A 257 4.61 -4.14 7.07
C THR A 257 5.04 -3.31 8.27
N SER A 258 6.35 -3.12 8.40
CA SER A 258 6.92 -2.16 9.32
C SER A 258 7.61 -1.03 8.53
N ARG A 259 7.27 0.21 8.86
CA ARG A 259 7.83 1.44 8.28
C ARG A 259 7.67 1.54 6.76
N ALA A 260 6.54 1.06 6.24
CA ALA A 260 6.20 1.26 4.84
C ALA A 260 6.04 2.75 4.48
N ARG A 261 6.31 3.11 3.23
CA ARG A 261 6.09 4.46 2.69
C ARG A 261 5.23 4.38 1.43
N VAL A 262 4.09 5.02 1.48
CA VAL A 262 3.14 5.11 0.37
C VAL A 262 2.97 6.59 0.05
N GLU A 263 3.61 7.05 -1.01
CA GLU A 263 3.84 8.48 -1.23
C GLU A 263 3.58 8.88 -2.67
N HIS A 264 2.90 10.02 -2.88
CA HIS A 264 2.69 10.60 -4.22
C HIS A 264 2.05 9.63 -5.22
N ASN A 265 1.15 8.76 -4.77
CA ASN A 265 0.40 7.90 -5.65
C ASN A 265 -0.96 8.54 -5.98
N HIS A 266 -1.50 8.19 -7.14
CA HIS A 266 -2.83 8.61 -7.57
C HIS A 266 -3.69 7.38 -7.82
N VAL A 267 -4.83 7.29 -7.12
CA VAL A 267 -5.84 6.23 -7.29
C VAL A 267 -7.12 6.90 -7.78
N ASP A 268 -7.58 6.53 -8.97
CA ASP A 268 -8.78 7.07 -9.59
C ASP A 268 -9.71 5.95 -10.09
N GLY A 269 -10.87 5.82 -9.48
CA GLY A 269 -11.80 4.73 -9.79
C GLY A 269 -11.36 3.40 -9.18
N PHE A 270 -11.61 3.21 -7.92
CA PHE A 270 -11.46 1.93 -7.22
C PHE A 270 -12.84 1.38 -6.81
N ASN A 271 -12.91 0.08 -6.47
CA ASN A 271 -14.14 -0.64 -6.18
C ASN A 271 -15.19 -0.54 -7.32
N THR A 272 -14.73 -0.51 -8.56
CA THR A 272 -15.60 -0.30 -9.72
C THR A 272 -16.38 -1.55 -10.12
N ARG A 273 -15.95 -2.76 -9.69
CA ARG A 273 -16.53 -4.05 -10.11
C ARG A 273 -16.70 -5.05 -8.97
N SER A 274 -16.04 -4.88 -7.84
CA SER A 274 -16.17 -5.76 -6.68
C SER A 274 -17.45 -5.47 -5.90
N GLY A 275 -18.10 -6.50 -5.41
CA GLY A 275 -19.23 -6.38 -4.48
C GLY A 275 -18.83 -6.34 -3.01
N GLY A 276 -17.53 -6.42 -2.70
CA GLY A 276 -16.99 -6.52 -1.34
C GLY A 276 -16.69 -5.18 -0.68
N TYR A 277 -16.03 -5.27 0.46
CA TYR A 277 -15.46 -4.15 1.19
C TYR A 277 -14.09 -3.83 0.61
N ASN A 278 -13.84 -2.61 0.17
CA ASN A 278 -12.62 -2.19 -0.51
C ASN A 278 -12.27 -0.75 -0.16
N ALA A 279 -11.00 -0.38 -0.33
CA ALA A 279 -10.54 0.98 -0.09
C ALA A 279 -9.55 1.45 -1.18
N GLY A 280 -9.38 2.78 -1.29
CA GLY A 280 -8.40 3.37 -2.20
C GLY A 280 -6.97 3.04 -1.80
N VAL A 281 -6.61 3.34 -0.57
CA VAL A 281 -5.29 3.04 0.04
C VAL A 281 -5.51 2.59 1.47
N TRP A 282 -5.13 1.37 1.79
CA TRP A 282 -5.39 0.82 3.12
C TRP A 282 -4.29 -0.09 3.65
N ALA A 283 -4.32 -0.29 4.96
CA ALA A 283 -3.35 -1.08 5.69
C ALA A 283 -4.04 -2.09 6.62
N TRP A 284 -3.40 -3.25 6.79
CA TRP A 284 -3.76 -4.28 7.74
C TRP A 284 -2.53 -4.70 8.54
N GLU A 285 -2.66 -4.75 9.87
CA GLU A 285 -1.57 -5.16 10.77
C GLU A 285 -0.20 -4.55 10.44
N SER A 286 -0.16 -3.27 10.14
CA SER A 286 1.07 -2.56 9.79
C SER A 286 1.45 -1.56 10.86
N GLU A 287 2.76 -1.30 11.01
CA GLU A 287 3.28 -0.40 12.04
C GLU A 287 4.25 0.64 11.49
N ASP A 288 4.24 1.83 12.12
CA ASP A 288 5.15 2.95 11.82
C ASP A 288 5.16 3.35 10.32
N ALA A 289 4.10 3.04 9.58
CA ALA A 289 3.98 3.35 8.16
C ALA A 289 3.57 4.81 7.93
N LEU A 290 4.01 5.36 6.79
CA LEU A 290 3.71 6.73 6.38
C LEU A 290 3.01 6.75 5.02
N TYR A 291 1.80 7.33 5.01
CA TYR A 291 0.97 7.56 3.85
C TYR A 291 0.86 9.07 3.63
N GLN A 292 1.52 9.60 2.60
CA GLN A 292 1.53 11.05 2.39
C GLN A 292 1.51 11.45 0.91
N TYR A 293 0.92 12.61 0.64
CA TYR A 293 0.81 13.20 -0.70
C TYR A 293 0.17 12.26 -1.72
N ASN A 294 -0.72 11.37 -1.28
CA ASN A 294 -1.50 10.55 -2.18
C ASN A 294 -2.81 11.27 -2.53
N GLU A 295 -3.26 11.09 -3.75
CA GLU A 295 -4.56 11.54 -4.22
C GLU A 295 -5.44 10.32 -4.49
N VAL A 296 -6.64 10.32 -3.92
CA VAL A 296 -7.60 9.21 -4.06
C VAL A 296 -8.97 9.76 -4.42
N THR A 297 -9.50 9.32 -5.54
CA THR A 297 -10.77 9.81 -6.09
C THR A 297 -11.54 8.72 -6.82
N GLY A 298 -12.82 8.97 -7.09
CA GLY A 298 -13.65 8.11 -7.94
C GLY A 298 -13.94 6.73 -7.35
N GLY A 299 -13.85 6.57 -6.02
CA GLY A 299 -14.25 5.34 -5.35
C GLY A 299 -15.75 5.09 -5.49
N HIS A 300 -16.14 3.87 -5.88
CA HIS A 300 -17.53 3.48 -6.07
C HIS A 300 -18.06 2.64 -4.92
N GLY A 301 -19.38 2.77 -4.68
CA GLY A 301 -20.08 2.00 -3.65
C GLY A 301 -20.03 2.66 -2.28
N THR A 302 -20.97 2.26 -1.45
CA THR A 302 -21.24 2.88 -0.14
C THR A 302 -21.09 1.93 1.03
N ARG A 303 -20.66 0.70 0.77
CA ARG A 303 -20.56 -0.32 1.80
C ARG A 303 -19.32 -0.08 2.68
N ASP A 304 -18.28 0.37 2.05
CA ASP A 304 -16.97 0.75 2.56
C ASP A 304 -16.43 1.78 1.55
N SER A 305 -15.50 1.44 0.68
CA SER A 305 -15.03 2.29 -0.42
C SER A 305 -14.47 3.64 0.03
N MET A 306 -13.86 3.68 1.20
CA MET A 306 -13.17 4.85 1.70
C MET A 306 -11.91 5.12 0.88
N ALA A 307 -11.55 6.39 0.74
CA ALA A 307 -10.27 6.75 0.13
C ALA A 307 -9.09 6.16 0.92
N TYR A 308 -9.13 6.27 2.24
CA TYR A 308 -8.10 5.75 3.16
C TYR A 308 -8.74 4.91 4.24
N ASP A 309 -8.06 3.80 4.60
CA ASP A 309 -8.55 2.90 5.64
C ASP A 309 -7.43 2.48 6.59
N ILE A 310 -7.71 2.60 7.87
CA ILE A 310 -6.92 2.12 9.00
C ILE A 310 -7.64 0.88 9.53
N ASP A 311 -7.40 -0.24 8.91
CA ASP A 311 -8.04 -1.50 9.26
C ASP A 311 -7.29 -2.24 10.37
N GLY A 312 -7.73 -3.41 10.77
CA GLY A 312 -7.34 -4.11 11.98
C GLY A 312 -5.85 -4.13 12.31
N GLY A 313 -5.51 -3.80 13.55
CA GLY A 313 -4.18 -3.99 14.12
C GLY A 313 -3.11 -3.02 13.65
N ASN A 314 -3.48 -1.88 13.09
CA ASN A 314 -2.53 -0.85 12.65
C ASN A 314 -1.98 -0.05 13.84
N VAL A 315 -0.65 0.09 13.94
CA VAL A 315 0.02 0.71 15.08
C VAL A 315 0.94 1.83 14.65
N ARG A 316 0.74 3.04 15.20
CA ARG A 316 1.56 4.24 14.97
C ARG A 316 1.74 4.63 13.51
N ASN A 317 0.77 4.34 12.66
CA ASN A 317 0.77 4.77 11.28
C ASN A 317 0.40 6.25 11.18
N THR A 318 0.97 6.94 10.18
CA THR A 318 0.71 8.35 9.91
C THR A 318 0.12 8.52 8.51
N TYR A 319 -1.04 9.17 8.43
CA TYR A 319 -1.69 9.59 7.19
C TYR A 319 -1.71 11.11 7.15
N ARG A 320 -0.91 11.72 6.27
CA ARG A 320 -0.81 13.19 6.21
C ARG A 320 -0.66 13.72 4.79
N TYR A 321 -1.06 14.96 4.58
CA TYR A 321 -0.92 15.66 3.31
C TYR A 321 -1.53 14.90 2.13
N ASN A 322 -2.56 14.10 2.40
CA ASN A 322 -3.27 13.39 1.37
C ASN A 322 -4.49 14.19 0.91
N TYR A 323 -4.87 13.99 -0.33
CA TYR A 323 -6.06 14.56 -0.92
C TYR A 323 -7.06 13.47 -1.26
N SER A 324 -8.27 13.59 -0.75
CA SER A 324 -9.41 12.72 -1.02
C SER A 324 -10.53 13.54 -1.63
N HIS A 325 -11.13 13.07 -2.71
CA HIS A 325 -12.26 13.79 -3.28
C HIS A 325 -13.19 12.92 -4.12
N ASP A 326 -14.45 13.27 -4.14
CA ASP A 326 -15.48 12.68 -4.99
C ASP A 326 -15.61 11.15 -4.84
N ASN A 327 -15.34 10.60 -3.66
CA ASN A 327 -15.49 9.19 -3.35
C ASN A 327 -16.89 8.90 -2.79
N GLU A 328 -17.54 7.86 -3.26
CA GLU A 328 -18.88 7.45 -2.78
C GLU A 328 -18.83 6.78 -1.40
N GLY A 329 -17.68 6.22 -1.01
CA GLY A 329 -17.49 5.55 0.26
C GLY A 329 -16.99 6.44 1.41
N GLY A 330 -16.52 7.65 1.11
CA GLY A 330 -15.99 8.60 2.11
C GLY A 330 -14.48 8.79 2.03
N PHE A 331 -13.96 9.56 3.01
CA PHE A 331 -12.55 9.90 3.11
C PHE A 331 -11.75 8.87 3.91
N LEU A 332 -12.19 8.61 5.14
CA LEU A 332 -11.39 7.85 6.12
C LEU A 332 -12.25 6.81 6.84
N LEU A 333 -11.75 5.59 6.90
CA LEU A 333 -12.25 4.54 7.77
C LEU A 333 -11.25 4.24 8.89
N VAL A 334 -11.74 4.03 10.09
CA VAL A 334 -11.03 3.40 11.20
C VAL A 334 -11.88 2.19 11.62
N CYS A 335 -11.42 0.99 11.26
CA CYS A 335 -12.15 -0.25 11.51
C CYS A 335 -11.19 -1.36 12.01
N ASN A 336 -11.51 -1.98 13.11
CA ASN A 336 -10.70 -3.02 13.72
C ASN A 336 -11.49 -4.31 13.86
N GLY A 337 -11.77 -4.96 12.73
CA GLY A 337 -12.42 -6.27 12.72
C GLY A 337 -11.60 -7.36 13.42
N GLU A 338 -12.19 -8.54 13.59
CA GLU A 338 -11.53 -9.76 14.06
C GLU A 338 -10.86 -9.66 15.44
N GLY A 339 -11.35 -8.76 16.31
CA GLY A 339 -10.79 -8.56 17.64
C GLY A 339 -9.44 -7.83 17.67
N LYS A 340 -9.02 -7.25 16.55
CA LYS A 340 -7.81 -6.42 16.46
C LYS A 340 -8.05 -5.06 17.12
N VAL A 341 -6.97 -4.38 17.45
CA VAL A 341 -6.96 -3.02 18.02
C VAL A 341 -5.95 -2.19 17.25
N SER A 342 -6.36 -1.02 16.77
CA SER A 342 -5.39 -0.03 16.29
C SER A 342 -4.94 0.88 17.43
N ASP A 343 -3.66 1.27 17.43
CA ASP A 343 -3.08 2.08 18.49
C ASP A 343 -2.14 3.16 17.95
N GLY A 344 -2.22 4.35 18.52
CA GLY A 344 -1.24 5.42 18.28
C GLY A 344 -1.26 6.02 16.87
N ASN A 345 -2.31 5.82 16.07
CA ASN A 345 -2.35 6.34 14.70
C ASN A 345 -2.57 7.85 14.64
N ARG A 346 -1.99 8.52 13.64
CA ARG A 346 -2.02 9.98 13.44
C ARG A 346 -2.51 10.30 12.03
N ILE A 347 -3.61 11.03 11.93
CA ILE A 347 -4.24 11.42 10.67
C ILE A 347 -4.35 12.94 10.65
N HIS A 348 -3.49 13.62 9.88
CA HIS A 348 -3.40 15.07 9.99
C HIS A 348 -3.04 15.77 8.69
N ASP A 349 -3.39 17.05 8.63
CA ASP A 349 -3.10 17.96 7.51
C ASP A 349 -3.56 17.36 6.16
N ASN A 350 -4.64 16.53 6.15
CA ASN A 350 -5.24 16.01 4.94
C ASN A 350 -6.42 16.89 4.50
N ILE A 351 -6.76 16.80 3.24
CA ILE A 351 -7.88 17.50 2.64
C ILE A 351 -8.87 16.49 2.07
N SER A 352 -10.15 16.60 2.46
CA SER A 352 -11.26 15.86 1.89
C SER A 352 -12.29 16.83 1.31
N VAL A 353 -12.63 16.66 0.05
CA VAL A 353 -13.60 17.50 -0.66
C VAL A 353 -14.62 16.64 -1.38
N ASN A 354 -15.89 16.86 -1.12
CA ASN A 354 -16.98 16.16 -1.79
C ASN A 354 -17.04 14.64 -1.58
N ASP A 355 -16.27 14.09 -0.67
CA ASP A 355 -16.45 12.71 -0.28
C ASP A 355 -17.80 12.51 0.39
N ARG A 356 -18.44 11.36 0.16
CA ARG A 356 -19.77 11.07 0.68
C ARG A 356 -19.88 9.60 1.08
N ASN A 357 -20.77 9.30 2.00
CA ASN A 357 -21.28 7.96 2.23
C ASN A 357 -22.68 8.05 2.82
N THR A 358 -23.66 7.48 2.15
CA THR A 358 -25.07 7.51 2.56
C THR A 358 -25.51 6.23 3.26
N ALA A 359 -24.68 5.19 3.27
CA ALA A 359 -24.98 3.92 3.92
C ALA A 359 -24.72 3.99 5.43
N SER A 360 -25.65 3.53 6.24
CA SER A 360 -25.41 3.33 7.66
C SER A 360 -24.52 2.11 7.89
N PRO A 361 -23.51 2.15 8.76
CA PRO A 361 -23.21 3.22 9.75
C PRO A 361 -22.16 4.25 9.30
N TYR A 362 -21.91 4.43 8.03
CA TYR A 362 -20.81 5.20 7.49
C TYR A 362 -21.10 6.71 7.36
N GLY A 363 -20.04 7.49 7.15
CA GLY A 363 -19.99 8.91 6.87
C GLY A 363 -18.76 9.28 6.04
N VAL A 364 -18.42 10.55 5.92
CA VAL A 364 -17.17 10.99 5.27
C VAL A 364 -15.96 10.47 6.06
N ILE A 365 -16.01 10.58 7.39
CA ILE A 365 -15.10 9.86 8.31
C ILE A 365 -15.95 8.86 9.07
N SER A 366 -15.50 7.62 9.10
CA SER A 366 -16.16 6.52 9.80
C SER A 366 -15.25 5.90 10.85
N VAL A 367 -15.72 5.81 12.08
CA VAL A 367 -15.09 5.10 13.19
C VAL A 367 -16.03 3.98 13.56
N VAL A 368 -15.79 2.81 13.01
CA VAL A 368 -16.70 1.67 13.12
C VAL A 368 -15.93 0.42 13.52
N CYS A 369 -16.59 -0.63 13.89
CA CYS A 369 -16.05 -1.95 14.25
C CYS A 369 -14.75 -1.93 15.11
N GLY A 370 -14.72 -2.81 16.10
CA GLY A 370 -13.56 -3.08 16.94
C GLY A 370 -13.16 -1.96 17.89
N ALA A 371 -11.88 -1.89 18.23
CA ALA A 371 -11.35 -0.92 19.18
C ALA A 371 -10.19 -0.10 18.55
N ALA A 372 -10.13 1.18 18.91
CA ALA A 372 -9.02 2.06 18.61
C ALA A 372 -8.53 2.72 19.91
N THR A 373 -7.22 2.89 20.06
CA THR A 373 -6.62 3.58 21.19
C THR A 373 -5.66 4.65 20.69
N ASP A 374 -5.54 5.75 21.43
CA ASP A 374 -4.64 6.88 21.11
C ASP A 374 -4.62 7.28 19.62
N THR A 375 -5.77 7.21 18.96
CA THR A 375 -5.89 7.63 17.55
C THR A 375 -6.25 9.12 17.49
N LEU A 376 -5.40 9.93 16.87
CA LEU A 376 -5.58 11.38 16.77
C LEU A 376 -5.81 11.80 15.31
N ILE A 377 -6.97 12.40 15.05
CA ILE A 377 -7.38 12.97 13.75
C ILE A 377 -7.39 14.49 13.92
N TYR A 378 -6.43 15.20 13.30
CA TYR A 378 -6.24 16.64 13.62
C TYR A 378 -5.74 17.46 12.44
N ARG A 379 -6.04 18.75 12.46
CA ARG A 379 -5.69 19.72 11.40
C ARG A 379 -6.06 19.23 9.99
N ASN A 380 -7.15 18.45 9.84
CA ASN A 380 -7.69 18.12 8.53
C ASN A 380 -8.76 19.15 8.12
N THR A 381 -8.95 19.33 6.83
CA THR A 381 -10.07 20.10 6.29
C THR A 381 -11.00 19.16 5.53
N VAL A 382 -12.23 19.02 6.02
CA VAL A 382 -13.25 18.11 5.49
C VAL A 382 -14.47 18.91 5.06
N VAL A 383 -14.76 18.90 3.77
CA VAL A 383 -15.86 19.66 3.16
C VAL A 383 -16.74 18.74 2.33
N THR A 384 -18.04 18.75 2.59
CA THR A 384 -19.03 18.06 1.74
C THR A 384 -20.21 18.96 1.42
N ASP A 385 -20.70 18.90 0.21
CA ASP A 385 -21.94 19.59 -0.22
C ASP A 385 -23.18 18.67 -0.14
N ARG A 386 -23.06 17.51 0.50
CA ARG A 386 -24.07 16.46 0.57
C ARG A 386 -24.83 16.48 1.89
N PRO A 387 -26.08 16.98 1.92
CA PRO A 387 -26.85 17.07 3.17
C PRO A 387 -27.33 15.69 3.71
N ASP A 388 -27.28 14.65 2.90
CA ASP A 388 -27.62 13.26 3.25
C ASP A 388 -26.43 12.45 3.80
N THR A 389 -25.26 13.06 3.87
CA THR A 389 -24.01 12.42 4.29
C THR A 389 -23.59 12.95 5.67
N ALA A 390 -23.30 12.03 6.61
CA ALA A 390 -22.67 12.41 7.87
C ALA A 390 -21.20 12.79 7.65
N LEU A 391 -20.75 13.93 8.23
CA LEU A 391 -19.33 14.29 8.23
C LEU A 391 -18.49 13.30 9.04
N VAL A 392 -19.00 12.91 10.19
CA VAL A 392 -18.39 11.88 11.04
C VAL A 392 -19.48 10.91 11.48
N SER A 393 -19.19 9.62 11.44
CA SER A 393 -20.04 8.58 12.00
C SER A 393 -19.20 7.66 12.88
N ASN A 394 -19.66 7.43 14.11
CA ASN A 394 -19.06 6.48 15.03
C ASN A 394 -20.15 5.63 15.66
N ASN A 395 -20.06 4.31 15.52
CA ASN A 395 -21.04 3.37 16.06
C ASN A 395 -20.55 2.58 17.28
N GLY A 396 -19.47 3.05 17.96
CA GLY A 396 -19.10 2.45 19.22
C GLY A 396 -17.63 2.49 19.64
N PRO A 397 -16.62 2.46 18.75
CA PRO A 397 -15.23 2.53 19.19
C PRO A 397 -14.91 3.79 19.98
N THR A 398 -14.14 3.65 21.06
CA THR A 398 -13.58 4.74 21.85
C THR A 398 -12.10 4.92 21.56
N GLY A 399 -11.46 5.96 22.11
CA GLY A 399 -10.02 6.20 21.96
C GLY A 399 -9.63 6.95 20.69
N VAL A 400 -10.60 7.58 20.04
CA VAL A 400 -10.38 8.49 18.91
C VAL A 400 -10.62 9.93 19.38
N THR A 401 -9.68 10.82 19.04
CA THR A 401 -9.77 12.25 19.30
C THR A 401 -9.74 13.04 17.99
N PHE A 402 -10.70 13.92 17.81
CA PHE A 402 -10.74 14.91 16.73
C PHE A 402 -10.29 16.27 17.28
N ARG A 403 -9.20 16.83 16.78
CA ARG A 403 -8.62 18.10 17.26
C ARG A 403 -8.31 19.03 16.10
N ASP A 404 -8.69 20.31 16.25
CA ASP A 404 -8.32 21.37 15.32
C ASP A 404 -8.65 21.05 13.85
N ASN A 405 -9.71 20.29 13.56
CA ASN A 405 -10.18 20.04 12.20
C ASN A 405 -11.18 21.11 11.76
N VAL A 406 -11.24 21.39 10.47
CA VAL A 406 -12.31 22.16 9.84
C VAL A 406 -13.35 21.18 9.28
N PHE A 407 -14.57 21.26 9.75
CA PHE A 407 -15.73 20.51 9.27
C PHE A 407 -16.75 21.45 8.62
N VAL A 408 -16.95 21.29 7.32
CA VAL A 408 -17.92 22.07 6.54
C VAL A 408 -18.96 21.14 5.94
N GLY A 409 -20.19 21.26 6.40
CA GLY A 409 -21.33 20.51 5.88
C GLY A 409 -22.03 21.24 4.74
N ALA A 410 -23.07 20.60 4.19
CA ALA A 410 -23.90 21.17 3.15
C ALA A 410 -24.66 22.42 3.64
N SER A 411 -24.69 23.45 2.81
CA SER A 411 -25.42 24.70 3.11
C SER A 411 -26.94 24.61 2.85
N THR A 412 -27.41 23.49 2.30
CA THR A 412 -28.80 23.25 1.96
C THR A 412 -29.33 22.00 2.67
N GLY A 413 -30.64 21.91 2.82
CA GLY A 413 -31.29 20.78 3.49
C GLY A 413 -31.04 20.78 5.00
N PRO A 414 -31.05 19.59 5.64
CA PRO A 414 -30.85 19.45 7.09
C PRO A 414 -29.39 19.65 7.54
N GLY A 415 -28.44 19.91 6.60
CA GLY A 415 -27.01 19.93 6.85
C GLY A 415 -26.41 18.53 6.90
N SER A 416 -25.07 18.46 6.99
CA SER A 416 -24.34 17.19 7.08
C SER A 416 -24.06 16.89 8.56
N PRO A 417 -24.72 15.90 9.18
CA PRO A 417 -24.61 15.69 10.63
C PRO A 417 -23.27 15.09 11.04
N ILE A 418 -22.89 15.31 12.31
CA ILE A 418 -21.91 14.53 13.03
C ILE A 418 -22.68 13.53 13.90
N LYS A 419 -22.60 12.24 13.56
CA LYS A 419 -23.28 11.12 14.23
C LYS A 419 -22.26 10.38 15.12
N ASP A 420 -21.68 11.10 16.06
CA ASP A 420 -20.67 10.58 16.97
C ASP A 420 -20.87 11.19 18.36
N THR A 421 -21.11 10.32 19.35
CA THR A 421 -21.25 10.69 20.76
C THR A 421 -20.18 10.05 21.64
N VAL A 422 -19.22 9.37 21.04
CA VAL A 422 -18.26 8.49 21.71
C VAL A 422 -16.84 9.06 21.67
N SER A 423 -16.43 9.63 20.54
CA SER A 423 -15.10 10.24 20.38
C SER A 423 -14.95 11.53 21.20
N THR A 424 -13.71 11.91 21.43
CA THR A 424 -13.36 13.20 22.03
C THR A 424 -13.20 14.26 20.94
N TYR A 425 -13.74 15.46 21.17
CA TYR A 425 -13.63 16.60 20.26
C TYR A 425 -13.00 17.78 21.00
N GLU A 426 -11.98 18.40 20.40
CA GLU A 426 -11.16 19.47 21.04
C GLU A 426 -10.80 20.58 20.04
N GLY A 427 -11.53 21.67 20.05
CA GLY A 427 -11.15 22.90 19.33
C GLY A 427 -11.34 22.83 17.81
N ASN A 428 -12.26 22.02 17.31
CA ASN A 428 -12.56 21.97 15.89
C ASN A 428 -13.41 23.18 15.46
N LEU A 429 -13.36 23.51 14.16
CA LEU A 429 -14.23 24.49 13.54
C LEU A 429 -15.38 23.78 12.82
N TYR A 430 -16.59 24.26 13.05
CA TYR A 430 -17.83 23.71 12.46
C TYR A 430 -18.58 24.78 11.67
N TRP A 431 -18.96 24.46 10.45
CA TRP A 431 -19.77 25.30 9.59
C TRP A 431 -20.82 24.46 8.82
N ASN A 432 -22.08 24.90 8.81
CA ASN A 432 -23.21 24.18 8.24
C ASN A 432 -23.39 22.74 8.79
N THR A 433 -23.01 22.52 10.03
CA THR A 433 -23.19 21.24 10.73
C THR A 433 -23.38 21.51 12.22
N ALA A 434 -24.10 20.61 12.89
CA ALA A 434 -24.25 20.69 14.33
C ALA A 434 -22.96 20.26 15.01
N GLN A 435 -22.53 21.06 15.97
CA GLN A 435 -21.35 20.79 16.79
C GLN A 435 -21.63 19.62 17.75
N PRO A 436 -20.73 18.64 17.88
CA PRO A 436 -20.73 17.69 18.99
C PRO A 436 -20.28 18.38 20.31
N ARG A 437 -20.16 17.61 21.38
CA ARG A 437 -19.60 18.16 22.62
C ARG A 437 -18.12 18.49 22.45
N ASP A 438 -17.82 19.73 22.10
CA ASP A 438 -16.47 20.28 21.91
C ASP A 438 -16.35 21.59 22.72
N PRO A 439 -15.66 21.60 23.89
CA PRO A 439 -15.61 22.76 24.77
C PRO A 439 -14.90 23.99 24.18
N LYS A 440 -14.09 23.79 23.13
CA LYS A 440 -13.33 24.86 22.47
C LYS A 440 -13.75 25.07 21.03
N ALA A 441 -14.93 24.58 20.66
CA ALA A 441 -15.44 24.67 19.29
C ALA A 441 -15.48 26.11 18.75
N VAL A 442 -15.11 26.26 17.50
CA VAL A 442 -15.34 27.49 16.71
C VAL A 442 -16.52 27.25 15.79
N ASN A 443 -17.65 27.92 16.04
CA ASN A 443 -18.86 27.84 15.20
C ASN A 443 -18.96 29.07 14.30
N ALA A 444 -18.29 29.04 13.16
CA ALA A 444 -18.24 30.14 12.23
C ALA A 444 -17.87 29.69 10.82
N ASP A 445 -18.17 30.52 9.83
CA ASP A 445 -17.67 30.35 8.47
C ASP A 445 -16.14 30.32 8.46
N PRO A 446 -15.48 29.22 8.03
CA PRO A 446 -14.02 29.16 7.96
C PRO A 446 -13.42 30.12 6.93
N ARG A 447 -14.26 30.77 6.11
CA ARG A 447 -13.84 31.72 5.05
C ARG A 447 -12.82 31.10 4.11
N LEU A 448 -13.16 29.92 3.56
CA LEU A 448 -12.35 29.25 2.56
C LEU A 448 -12.25 30.08 1.27
N VAL A 449 -11.20 29.90 0.48
CA VAL A 449 -11.02 30.58 -0.81
C VAL A 449 -12.19 30.37 -1.73
N SER A 450 -12.75 29.16 -1.78
CA SER A 450 -14.00 28.88 -2.50
C SER A 450 -15.09 28.46 -1.54
N SER A 451 -16.31 28.93 -1.78
CA SER A 451 -17.51 28.44 -1.08
C SER A 451 -18.01 27.09 -1.62
N ALA A 452 -17.46 26.63 -2.75
CA ALA A 452 -17.71 25.34 -3.37
C ALA A 452 -16.39 24.72 -3.80
N PRO A 453 -15.59 24.21 -2.87
CA PRO A 453 -14.26 23.68 -3.18
C PRO A 453 -14.32 22.50 -4.14
N ARG A 454 -13.32 22.42 -5.03
CA ARG A 454 -13.11 21.32 -5.99
C ARG A 454 -11.65 20.88 -6.09
N ALA A 455 -10.75 21.65 -5.52
CA ALA A 455 -9.31 21.39 -5.53
C ALA A 455 -8.70 21.77 -4.18
N PRO A 456 -7.52 21.26 -3.83
CA PRO A 456 -6.87 21.59 -2.56
C PRO A 456 -6.69 23.09 -2.32
N GLY A 457 -6.39 23.88 -3.35
CA GLY A 457 -6.25 25.33 -3.23
C GLY A 457 -7.49 26.07 -2.78
N ASP A 458 -8.67 25.49 -3.04
CA ASP A 458 -9.97 26.08 -2.72
C ASP A 458 -10.28 26.08 -1.22
N VAL A 459 -9.65 25.18 -0.45
CA VAL A 459 -9.82 25.09 1.00
C VAL A 459 -8.83 25.89 1.81
N ARG A 460 -8.00 26.71 1.17
CA ARG A 460 -7.14 27.66 1.89
C ARG A 460 -7.98 28.72 2.62
N LEU A 461 -7.43 29.22 3.70
CA LEU A 461 -8.06 30.21 4.55
C LEU A 461 -7.86 31.63 4.00
N LYS A 462 -8.94 32.38 3.82
CA LYS A 462 -8.86 33.81 3.52
C LYS A 462 -8.41 34.61 4.75
N ASP A 463 -8.03 35.85 4.53
CA ASP A 463 -7.76 36.79 5.61
C ASP A 463 -8.98 37.00 6.49
N GLY A 464 -8.73 37.06 7.80
CA GLY A 464 -9.78 37.16 8.81
C GLY A 464 -10.59 35.88 9.01
N SER A 465 -10.12 34.73 8.54
CA SER A 465 -10.69 33.45 8.91
C SER A 465 -10.62 33.20 10.41
N PRO A 466 -11.71 32.75 11.06
CA PRO A 466 -11.68 32.42 12.50
C PRO A 466 -10.82 31.18 12.83
N ALA A 467 -10.37 30.43 11.82
CA ALA A 467 -9.48 29.30 11.97
C ALA A 467 -8.00 29.70 12.17
N ARG A 468 -7.63 30.95 11.77
CA ARG A 468 -6.25 31.42 11.86
C ARG A 468 -5.80 31.64 13.29
N GLY A 469 -4.69 31.00 13.69
CA GLY A 469 -4.12 31.10 15.02
C GLY A 469 -5.01 30.58 16.15
N ALA A 470 -6.03 29.79 15.83
CA ALA A 470 -6.98 29.27 16.80
C ALA A 470 -6.75 27.79 17.18
N GLY A 471 -5.78 27.14 16.58
CA GLY A 471 -5.44 25.74 16.87
C GLY A 471 -4.51 25.58 18.09
N THR A 472 -4.29 24.35 18.46
CA THR A 472 -3.49 23.94 19.62
C THR A 472 -2.10 23.47 19.16
N PRO A 473 -1.00 23.96 19.73
CA PRO A 473 0.34 23.46 19.44
C PRO A 473 0.44 21.95 19.66
N THR A 474 1.01 21.25 18.68
CA THR A 474 1.16 19.79 18.70
C THR A 474 2.65 19.43 18.60
N ALA A 475 3.17 18.69 19.58
CA ALA A 475 4.58 18.26 19.60
C ALA A 475 4.79 16.97 18.80
N ASP A 476 4.39 16.94 17.52
CA ASP A 476 4.45 15.78 16.64
C ASP A 476 5.61 15.80 15.64
N GLY A 477 6.45 16.84 15.70
CA GLY A 477 7.56 17.05 14.76
C GLY A 477 7.14 17.50 13.37
N THR A 478 5.85 17.77 13.14
CA THR A 478 5.34 18.33 11.88
C THR A 478 5.82 19.79 11.73
N THR A 479 6.50 20.09 10.65
CA THR A 479 7.11 21.41 10.41
C THR A 479 6.36 22.24 9.37
N HIS A 480 5.51 21.63 8.56
CA HIS A 480 4.78 22.30 7.48
C HIS A 480 3.40 21.63 7.28
N ASP A 481 2.53 22.32 6.57
CA ASP A 481 1.20 21.88 6.19
C ASP A 481 1.17 21.16 4.84
N TYR A 482 -0.06 20.83 4.37
CA TYR A 482 -0.31 20.27 3.04
C TYR A 482 0.32 21.09 1.91
N PHE A 483 0.32 22.42 2.02
CA PHE A 483 0.79 23.37 0.99
C PHE A 483 2.29 23.73 1.12
N GLY A 484 2.98 23.17 2.13
CA GLY A 484 4.37 23.46 2.41
C GLY A 484 4.58 24.73 3.26
N ASN A 485 3.53 25.36 3.79
CA ASN A 485 3.67 26.49 4.69
C ASN A 485 4.18 26.03 6.06
N PRO A 486 5.10 26.77 6.71
CA PRO A 486 5.50 26.48 8.08
C PRO A 486 4.30 26.53 9.03
N ILE A 487 4.24 25.63 10.01
CA ILE A 487 3.22 25.67 11.05
C ILE A 487 3.46 26.90 11.94
N PRO A 488 2.49 27.84 12.05
CA PRO A 488 2.62 29.00 12.94
C PRO A 488 2.44 28.58 14.40
N ASP A 489 2.79 29.47 15.32
CA ASP A 489 2.51 29.31 16.74
C ASP A 489 1.69 30.54 17.23
N PRO A 490 0.42 30.34 17.65
CA PRO A 490 -0.35 29.11 17.59
C PRO A 490 -0.70 28.70 16.15
N PRO A 491 -0.94 27.38 15.89
CA PRO A 491 -1.31 26.90 14.58
C PRO A 491 -2.72 27.31 14.16
N ASN A 492 -3.03 27.16 12.89
CA ASN A 492 -4.40 27.30 12.40
C ASN A 492 -5.21 26.02 12.67
N ILE A 493 -6.52 26.13 12.76
CA ILE A 493 -7.44 25.00 12.65
C ILE A 493 -7.54 24.59 11.17
N GLY A 494 -7.43 23.27 10.84
CA GLY A 494 -7.49 22.77 9.50
C GLY A 494 -6.14 22.61 8.80
N ALA A 495 -6.19 22.19 7.54
CA ALA A 495 -5.02 21.77 6.75
C ALA A 495 -4.20 22.91 6.14
N ASP A 496 -4.67 24.16 6.21
CA ASP A 496 -3.93 25.34 5.72
C ASP A 496 -3.32 26.11 6.89
N GLN A 497 -1.99 26.15 6.93
CA GLN A 497 -1.22 26.84 7.98
C GLN A 497 -0.59 28.16 7.47
N SER A 498 -1.12 28.70 6.37
CA SER A 498 -0.69 30.01 5.86
C SER A 498 -0.97 31.12 6.90
N ARG A 499 -0.09 32.14 6.96
CA ARG A 499 -0.20 33.32 7.82
C ARG A 499 -1.14 34.35 7.20
#